data_40c4155adbd8cd1be38017806f2628a0
#
_entry.id   40c4155adbd8cd1be38017806f2628a0
#
_cell.length_a   1.000
_cell.length_b   1.000
_cell.length_c   1.000
_cell.angle_alpha   90.00
_cell.angle_beta   90.00
_cell.angle_gamma   90.00
#
_symmetry.space_group_name_H-M   'P 1'
#
loop_
_entity.id
_entity.type
_entity.pdbx_description
1 polymer ?
#
loop_
_entity_poly.entity_id
_entity_poly.type
_entity_poly.pdbx_seq_one_letter_code
_entity_poly.pdbx_strand_id
1 'polypeptide(L)'
;NSHTASLAGEDVIYDEVLRAHGAYRVKSTEEMLDVAYATRAKTYPTGKNLGVVTISGGGGVLIADAAADEGLTVGPMPQDTQDELKKLVPFASPMNPVDVTAQFFNDLSIVPKFTDLMLSRGGYDALIGFWTTVPGSPILSNPLLSSLKQAMKGYEDKLFINCMVAPEDIVKTYENEGFLCIEDPTRAVVAMSALMFFGEKFNEKTVINNFNKNDFLVKIPNKKLNEVDCGEILRNAGLPIVKSFLIHTAGELPSIFNEDNNKYVMKIVSSDIQHKTDIGGVILNIKN
;
A
#
# COMPACT_ATOMS: atom_id res chain seq x y z
N ASN A 1 22.35 28.61 -1.15
CA ASN A 1 21.65 27.57 -1.88
C ASN A 1 22.58 26.38 -2.03
N SER A 2 22.33 25.30 -1.28
CA SER A 2 23.10 24.07 -1.40
C SER A 2 22.81 23.41 -2.77
N HIS A 3 23.79 22.69 -3.34
CA HIS A 3 23.62 21.97 -4.60
C HIS A 3 22.43 20.98 -4.58
N THR A 4 21.97 20.58 -3.41
CA THR A 4 20.80 19.70 -3.22
C THR A 4 19.46 20.41 -3.38
N ALA A 5 19.36 21.70 -3.08
CA ALA A 5 18.11 22.45 -3.18
C ALA A 5 17.67 22.76 -4.62
N SER A 6 18.61 22.79 -5.58
CA SER A 6 18.31 23.04 -7.00
C SER A 6 17.82 21.79 -7.75
N LEU A 7 17.91 20.61 -7.13
CA LEU A 7 17.49 19.31 -7.70
C LEU A 7 16.20 18.77 -7.04
N ALA A 8 15.64 19.50 -6.06
CA ALA A 8 14.38 19.10 -5.43
C ALA A 8 13.21 19.37 -6.39
N GLY A 9 12.70 18.32 -7.01
CA GLY A 9 11.43 18.35 -7.73
C GLY A 9 10.24 18.13 -6.78
N GLU A 10 9.04 18.07 -7.34
CA GLU A 10 7.85 17.71 -6.59
C GLU A 10 7.97 16.27 -6.06
N ASP A 11 8.00 16.09 -4.73
CA ASP A 11 8.22 14.80 -4.07
C ASP A 11 7.22 13.73 -4.49
N VAL A 12 5.96 14.13 -4.66
CA VAL A 12 4.86 13.27 -5.13
C VAL A 12 5.15 12.70 -6.53
N ILE A 13 5.75 13.49 -7.42
CA ILE A 13 6.08 13.04 -8.79
C ILE A 13 7.18 11.97 -8.75
N TYR A 14 8.20 12.16 -7.90
CA TYR A 14 9.24 11.15 -7.71
C TYR A 14 8.67 9.85 -7.17
N ASP A 15 7.79 9.92 -6.16
CA ASP A 15 7.16 8.76 -5.55
C ASP A 15 6.34 7.96 -6.58
N GLU A 16 5.49 8.64 -7.34
CA GLU A 16 4.66 8.01 -8.37
C GLU A 16 5.50 7.36 -9.49
N VAL A 17 6.56 8.03 -9.96
CA VAL A 17 7.44 7.46 -10.99
C VAL A 17 8.19 6.24 -10.47
N LEU A 18 8.74 6.29 -9.26
CA LEU A 18 9.43 5.17 -8.63
C LEU A 18 8.48 3.98 -8.45
N ARG A 19 7.29 4.24 -7.89
CA ARG A 19 6.25 3.24 -7.68
C ARG A 19 5.78 2.60 -8.99
N ALA A 20 5.56 3.40 -10.03
CA ALA A 20 5.19 2.91 -11.36
C ALA A 20 6.25 1.98 -11.98
N HIS A 21 7.53 2.18 -11.64
CA HIS A 21 8.64 1.36 -12.09
C HIS A 21 9.05 0.24 -11.12
N GLY A 22 8.23 -0.04 -10.12
CA GLY A 22 8.46 -1.13 -9.17
C GLY A 22 9.54 -0.84 -8.13
N ALA A 23 9.94 0.41 -7.95
CA ALA A 23 10.84 0.80 -6.89
C ALA A 23 10.05 1.18 -5.63
N TYR A 24 10.30 0.47 -4.54
CA TYR A 24 9.71 0.80 -3.24
C TYR A 24 10.54 1.89 -2.58
N ARG A 25 9.89 3.02 -2.25
CA ARG A 25 10.53 4.16 -1.62
C ARG A 25 10.35 4.11 -0.12
N VAL A 26 11.45 3.93 0.60
CA VAL A 26 11.47 3.92 2.07
C VAL A 26 11.50 5.34 2.64
N LYS A 27 10.91 5.53 3.82
CA LYS A 27 10.83 6.81 4.53
C LYS A 27 11.99 7.03 5.52
N SER A 28 12.73 5.96 5.86
CA SER A 28 13.84 6.01 6.81
C SER A 28 14.87 4.92 6.53
N THR A 29 16.07 5.08 7.11
CA THR A 29 17.11 4.04 7.06
C THR A 29 16.68 2.77 7.81
N GLU A 30 15.91 2.91 8.89
CA GLU A 30 15.38 1.79 9.65
C GLU A 30 14.42 0.97 8.79
N GLU A 31 13.46 1.62 8.12
CA GLU A 31 12.55 0.98 7.17
C GLU A 31 13.31 0.28 6.05
N MET A 32 14.37 0.90 5.52
CA MET A 32 15.23 0.27 4.50
C MET A 32 15.84 -1.03 5.00
N LEU A 33 16.32 -1.06 6.24
CA LEU A 33 16.90 -2.27 6.84
C LEU A 33 15.84 -3.34 7.07
N ASP A 34 14.64 -2.98 7.54
CA ASP A 34 13.54 -3.92 7.75
C ASP A 34 13.07 -4.54 6.45
N VAL A 35 12.88 -3.73 5.41
CA VAL A 35 12.50 -4.23 4.09
C VAL A 35 13.59 -5.15 3.51
N ALA A 36 14.85 -4.73 3.59
CA ALA A 36 15.98 -5.55 3.12
C ALA A 36 16.07 -6.88 3.90
N TYR A 37 15.87 -6.85 5.22
CA TYR A 37 15.80 -8.04 6.05
C TYR A 37 14.65 -8.95 5.64
N ALA A 38 13.45 -8.39 5.43
CA ALA A 38 12.27 -9.16 5.08
C ALA A 38 12.37 -9.85 3.71
N THR A 39 13.13 -9.28 2.76
CA THR A 39 13.36 -9.93 1.45
C THR A 39 14.09 -11.27 1.55
N ARG A 40 14.70 -11.60 2.70
CA ARG A 40 15.32 -12.92 2.96
C ARG A 40 14.31 -14.06 2.87
N ALA A 41 13.03 -13.81 3.13
CA ALA A 41 11.97 -14.81 2.98
C ALA A 41 11.80 -15.28 1.53
N LYS A 42 12.16 -14.46 0.54
CA LYS A 42 11.98 -14.71 -0.90
C LYS A 42 10.53 -15.03 -1.29
N THR A 43 9.60 -14.69 -0.42
CA THR A 43 8.15 -14.87 -0.60
C THR A 43 7.52 -13.50 -0.75
N TYR A 44 6.82 -13.28 -1.87
CA TYR A 44 6.24 -12.01 -2.25
C TYR A 44 4.75 -12.18 -2.53
N PRO A 45 3.87 -11.97 -1.54
CA PRO A 45 2.42 -12.14 -1.72
C PRO A 45 1.87 -11.16 -2.76
N THR A 46 0.93 -11.62 -3.58
CA THR A 46 0.35 -10.80 -4.67
C THR A 46 -0.94 -10.09 -4.29
N GLY A 47 -1.51 -10.43 -3.14
CA GLY A 47 -2.71 -9.78 -2.59
C GLY A 47 -2.37 -8.85 -1.43
N LYS A 48 -3.40 -8.22 -0.86
CA LYS A 48 -3.29 -7.25 0.24
C LYS A 48 -4.05 -7.67 1.50
N ASN A 49 -4.54 -8.90 1.53
CA ASN A 49 -5.29 -9.41 2.67
C ASN A 49 -4.33 -9.93 3.74
N LEU A 50 -4.26 -9.23 4.86
CA LEU A 50 -3.40 -9.57 5.98
C LEU A 50 -4.20 -10.26 7.08
N GLY A 51 -3.78 -11.47 7.42
CA GLY A 51 -4.23 -12.15 8.62
C GLY A 51 -3.33 -11.80 9.80
N VAL A 52 -3.94 -11.55 10.95
CA VAL A 52 -3.23 -11.21 12.19
C VAL A 52 -3.65 -12.17 13.28
N VAL A 53 -2.69 -12.84 13.90
CA VAL A 53 -2.90 -13.63 15.10
C VAL A 53 -2.12 -13.00 16.25
N THR A 54 -2.76 -12.85 17.40
CA THR A 54 -2.17 -12.19 18.55
C THR A 54 -2.57 -12.86 19.87
N ILE A 55 -1.72 -12.72 20.87
CA ILE A 55 -2.00 -13.03 22.27
C ILE A 55 -2.29 -11.76 23.07
N SER A 56 -2.40 -10.61 22.42
CA SER A 56 -2.62 -9.30 23.01
C SER A 56 -3.56 -8.47 22.14
N GLY A 57 -4.75 -8.20 22.63
CA GLY A 57 -5.74 -7.40 21.92
C GLY A 57 -5.22 -6.03 21.49
N GLY A 58 -4.47 -5.34 22.36
CA GLY A 58 -3.83 -4.05 22.04
C GLY A 58 -2.83 -4.14 20.89
N GLY A 59 -2.04 -5.22 20.85
CA GLY A 59 -1.12 -5.46 19.72
C GLY A 59 -1.86 -5.69 18.42
N GLY A 60 -2.99 -6.39 18.45
CA GLY A 60 -3.86 -6.58 17.27
C GLY A 60 -4.38 -5.25 16.73
N VAL A 61 -4.78 -4.32 17.60
CA VAL A 61 -5.24 -2.98 17.20
C VAL A 61 -4.10 -2.21 16.53
N LEU A 62 -2.89 -2.17 17.12
CA LEU A 62 -1.74 -1.48 16.54
C LEU A 62 -1.41 -2.01 15.14
N ILE A 63 -1.46 -3.33 14.93
CA ILE A 63 -1.22 -3.94 13.63
C ILE A 63 -2.32 -3.56 12.64
N ALA A 64 -3.58 -3.56 13.05
CA ALA A 64 -4.71 -3.22 12.18
C ALA A 64 -4.65 -1.75 11.73
N ASP A 65 -4.32 -0.83 12.64
CA ASP A 65 -4.17 0.60 12.33
C ASP A 65 -3.00 0.83 11.35
N ALA A 66 -1.83 0.24 11.63
CA ALA A 66 -0.68 0.33 10.74
C ALA A 66 -0.98 -0.30 9.35
N ALA A 67 -1.72 -1.40 9.31
CA ALA A 67 -2.13 -2.04 8.06
C ALA A 67 -3.04 -1.13 7.22
N ALA A 68 -3.95 -0.42 7.86
CA ALA A 68 -4.81 0.56 7.19
C ALA A 68 -4.01 1.71 6.59
N ASP A 69 -3.02 2.24 7.32
CA ASP A 69 -2.12 3.30 6.85
C ASP A 69 -1.29 2.86 5.64
N GLU A 70 -0.89 1.59 5.58
CA GLU A 70 -0.15 1.01 4.46
C GLU A 70 -1.07 0.46 3.34
N GLY A 71 -2.38 0.63 3.44
CA GLY A 71 -3.35 0.19 2.43
C GLY A 71 -3.52 -1.32 2.34
N LEU A 72 -3.23 -2.04 3.42
CA LEU A 72 -3.52 -3.47 3.56
C LEU A 72 -4.93 -3.68 4.11
N THR A 73 -5.51 -4.82 3.81
CA THR A 73 -6.85 -5.20 4.28
C THR A 73 -6.75 -6.20 5.43
N VAL A 74 -7.24 -5.82 6.60
CA VAL A 74 -7.41 -6.70 7.77
C VAL A 74 -8.90 -7.03 7.90
N GLY A 75 -9.41 -7.83 6.95
CA GLY A 75 -10.82 -8.22 6.91
C GLY A 75 -11.13 -9.45 7.76
N PRO A 76 -12.40 -9.65 8.18
CA PRO A 76 -12.81 -10.84 8.93
C PRO A 76 -12.74 -12.10 8.06
N MET A 77 -12.47 -13.24 8.67
CA MET A 77 -12.64 -14.56 8.05
C MET A 77 -14.11 -14.84 7.73
N PRO A 78 -14.41 -15.78 6.81
CA PRO A 78 -15.76 -16.31 6.65
C PRO A 78 -16.36 -16.80 7.98
N GLN A 79 -17.68 -16.65 8.15
CA GLN A 79 -18.35 -16.91 9.43
C GLN A 79 -18.19 -18.36 9.88
N ASP A 80 -18.26 -19.32 8.98
CA ASP A 80 -18.07 -20.75 9.27
C ASP A 80 -16.65 -21.04 9.80
N THR A 81 -15.65 -20.33 9.28
CA THR A 81 -14.26 -20.43 9.74
C THR A 81 -14.09 -19.81 11.13
N GLN A 82 -14.75 -18.67 11.40
CA GLN A 82 -14.78 -18.07 12.72
C GLN A 82 -15.43 -19.01 13.76
N ASP A 83 -16.53 -19.64 13.39
CA ASP A 83 -17.26 -20.57 14.25
C ASP A 83 -16.41 -21.81 14.58
N GLU A 84 -15.62 -22.30 13.65
CA GLU A 84 -14.69 -23.41 13.86
C GLU A 84 -13.51 -23.01 14.74
N LEU A 85 -12.93 -21.84 14.53
CA LEU A 85 -11.89 -21.29 15.41
C LEU A 85 -12.42 -21.10 16.82
N LYS A 86 -13.65 -20.63 16.98
CA LYS A 86 -14.30 -20.46 18.28
C LYS A 86 -14.49 -21.78 19.02
N LYS A 87 -14.70 -22.90 18.30
CA LYS A 87 -14.73 -24.24 18.92
C LYS A 87 -13.36 -24.68 19.41
N LEU A 88 -12.30 -24.33 18.69
CA LEU A 88 -10.91 -24.64 19.07
C LEU A 88 -10.46 -23.81 20.28
N VAL A 89 -10.81 -22.52 20.28
CA VAL A 89 -10.42 -21.55 21.32
C VAL A 89 -11.66 -20.78 21.76
N PRO A 90 -12.47 -21.31 22.71
CA PRO A 90 -13.77 -20.74 23.09
C PRO A 90 -13.76 -19.29 23.53
N PHE A 91 -12.63 -18.83 24.13
CA PHE A 91 -12.46 -17.46 24.61
C PHE A 91 -11.80 -16.52 23.58
N ALA A 92 -11.35 -17.04 22.43
CA ALA A 92 -10.74 -16.20 21.40
C ALA A 92 -11.75 -15.22 20.80
N SER A 93 -11.25 -14.06 20.36
CA SER A 93 -11.94 -13.24 19.36
C SER A 93 -11.61 -13.81 17.98
N PRO A 94 -12.57 -14.42 17.27
CA PRO A 94 -12.31 -15.07 15.99
C PRO A 94 -12.28 -14.10 14.82
N MET A 95 -12.60 -12.83 15.06
CA MET A 95 -12.47 -11.78 14.04
C MET A 95 -10.98 -11.43 13.88
N ASN A 96 -10.56 -11.16 12.64
CA ASN A 96 -9.22 -10.67 12.37
C ASN A 96 -9.09 -9.19 12.81
N PRO A 97 -8.13 -8.83 13.65
CA PRO A 97 -7.09 -9.64 14.32
C PRO A 97 -7.63 -10.72 15.23
N VAL A 98 -7.13 -11.95 15.06
CA VAL A 98 -7.53 -13.10 15.89
C VAL A 98 -6.78 -13.06 17.22
N ASP A 99 -7.47 -12.73 18.29
CA ASP A 99 -6.91 -12.79 19.65
C ASP A 99 -7.16 -14.16 20.26
N VAL A 100 -6.09 -14.96 20.38
CA VAL A 100 -6.16 -16.31 20.96
C VAL A 100 -6.06 -16.33 22.47
N THR A 101 -5.91 -15.18 23.08
CA THR A 101 -5.91 -14.96 24.55
C THR A 101 -4.84 -15.74 25.33
N ALA A 102 -4.94 -15.72 26.64
CA ALA A 102 -4.07 -16.49 27.54
C ALA A 102 -4.21 -18.03 27.41
N GLN A 103 -5.21 -18.53 26.73
CA GLN A 103 -5.36 -19.97 26.48
C GLN A 103 -4.19 -20.54 25.66
N PHE A 104 -3.56 -19.72 24.84
CA PHE A 104 -2.32 -20.01 24.14
C PHE A 104 -1.23 -20.58 25.05
N PHE A 105 -1.07 -20.07 26.28
CA PHE A 105 -0.04 -20.54 27.22
C PHE A 105 -0.27 -21.95 27.73
N ASN A 106 -1.51 -22.44 27.72
CA ASN A 106 -1.86 -23.75 28.23
C ASN A 106 -1.72 -24.85 27.16
N ASP A 107 -1.89 -24.48 25.88
CA ASP A 107 -1.84 -25.44 24.76
C ASP A 107 -1.35 -24.79 23.47
N LEU A 108 -0.04 -24.92 23.21
CA LEU A 108 0.56 -24.45 21.96
C LEU A 108 0.15 -25.27 20.73
N SER A 109 -0.48 -26.45 20.91
CA SER A 109 -0.96 -27.28 19.78
C SER A 109 -2.11 -26.61 19.01
N ILE A 110 -2.70 -25.55 19.55
CA ILE A 110 -3.70 -24.74 18.85
C ILE A 110 -3.09 -23.90 17.73
N VAL A 111 -1.78 -23.55 17.81
CA VAL A 111 -1.09 -22.70 16.82
C VAL A 111 -1.21 -23.25 15.40
N PRO A 112 -0.83 -24.51 15.12
CA PRO A 112 -1.02 -25.07 13.79
C PRO A 112 -2.47 -25.05 13.32
N LYS A 113 -3.43 -25.29 14.21
CA LYS A 113 -4.84 -25.41 13.87
C LYS A 113 -5.46 -24.07 13.45
N PHE A 114 -5.25 -23.01 14.23
CA PHE A 114 -5.79 -21.71 13.84
C PHE A 114 -5.01 -21.11 12.66
N THR A 115 -3.70 -21.34 12.53
CA THR A 115 -2.93 -20.91 11.37
C THR A 115 -3.44 -21.59 10.10
N ASP A 116 -3.72 -22.88 10.15
CA ASP A 116 -4.30 -23.63 9.04
C ASP A 116 -5.67 -23.05 8.64
N LEU A 117 -6.56 -22.81 9.60
CA LEU A 117 -7.87 -22.18 9.33
C LEU A 117 -7.70 -20.80 8.65
N MET A 118 -6.78 -19.98 9.13
CA MET A 118 -6.53 -18.64 8.58
C MET A 118 -5.95 -18.72 7.16
N LEU A 119 -4.97 -19.58 6.90
CA LEU A 119 -4.32 -19.68 5.60
C LEU A 119 -5.14 -20.43 4.56
N SER A 120 -5.83 -21.52 4.96
CA SER A 120 -6.60 -22.35 4.02
C SER A 120 -7.97 -21.80 3.70
N ARG A 121 -8.62 -21.11 4.65
CA ARG A 121 -10.02 -20.68 4.55
C ARG A 121 -10.26 -19.21 4.85
N GLY A 122 -9.32 -18.53 5.50
CA GLY A 122 -9.44 -17.12 5.88
C GLY A 122 -9.31 -16.14 4.69
N GLY A 123 -8.73 -16.59 3.57
CA GLY A 123 -8.54 -15.76 2.38
C GLY A 123 -7.37 -14.77 2.53
N TYR A 124 -6.43 -15.04 3.43
CA TYR A 124 -5.28 -14.17 3.67
C TYR A 124 -4.10 -14.52 2.76
N ASP A 125 -3.44 -13.48 2.28
CA ASP A 125 -2.25 -13.61 1.42
C ASP A 125 -0.99 -13.81 2.25
N ALA A 126 -0.98 -13.28 3.48
CA ALA A 126 0.12 -13.38 4.43
C ALA A 126 -0.39 -13.27 5.87
N LEU A 127 0.45 -13.63 6.84
CA LEU A 127 0.16 -13.53 8.27
C LEU A 127 1.21 -12.75 9.04
N ILE A 128 0.75 -12.05 10.08
CA ILE A 128 1.59 -11.55 11.19
C ILE A 128 1.16 -12.23 12.48
N GLY A 129 2.12 -12.83 13.19
CA GLY A 129 1.94 -13.37 14.53
C GLY A 129 2.56 -12.43 15.57
N PHE A 130 1.78 -11.91 16.50
CA PHE A 130 2.27 -11.05 17.58
C PHE A 130 2.34 -11.82 18.91
N TRP A 131 3.56 -12.22 19.29
CA TRP A 131 3.84 -13.14 20.40
C TRP A 131 4.37 -12.43 21.65
N THR A 132 4.53 -11.10 21.60
CA THR A 132 5.10 -10.30 22.69
C THR A 132 6.47 -10.83 23.15
N THR A 133 6.65 -11.11 24.43
CA THR A 133 7.89 -11.64 25.04
C THR A 133 7.90 -13.17 25.19
N VAL A 134 6.87 -13.87 24.71
CA VAL A 134 6.74 -15.34 24.87
C VAL A 134 7.91 -16.10 24.28
N PRO A 135 8.42 -15.75 23.09
CA PRO A 135 9.60 -16.43 22.52
C PRO A 135 10.86 -16.31 23.38
N GLY A 136 10.98 -15.26 24.21
CA GLY A 136 12.08 -15.11 25.17
C GLY A 136 11.95 -15.98 26.43
N SER A 137 10.84 -16.68 26.60
CA SER A 137 10.65 -17.58 27.75
C SER A 137 11.45 -18.86 27.60
N PRO A 138 12.29 -19.25 28.59
CA PRO A 138 13.06 -20.50 28.54
C PRO A 138 12.18 -21.76 28.39
N ILE A 139 10.92 -21.69 28.84
CA ILE A 139 9.99 -22.83 28.81
C ILE A 139 9.18 -22.86 27.50
N LEU A 140 8.80 -21.70 26.97
CA LEU A 140 7.85 -21.59 25.85
C LEU A 140 8.53 -21.39 24.50
N SER A 141 9.78 -20.93 24.44
CA SER A 141 10.49 -20.62 23.20
C SER A 141 10.51 -21.79 22.22
N ASN A 142 11.11 -22.92 22.61
CA ASN A 142 11.23 -24.11 21.76
C ASN A 142 9.85 -24.74 21.41
N PRO A 143 8.91 -24.91 22.37
CA PRO A 143 7.57 -25.36 22.03
C PRO A 143 6.83 -24.48 21.04
N LEU A 144 6.93 -23.15 21.17
CA LEU A 144 6.33 -22.22 20.23
C LEU A 144 6.97 -22.32 18.84
N LEU A 145 8.31 -22.36 18.76
CA LEU A 145 9.03 -22.54 17.50
C LEU A 145 8.60 -23.84 16.80
N SER A 146 8.49 -24.94 17.55
CA SER A 146 8.04 -26.24 17.02
C SER A 146 6.61 -26.15 16.48
N SER A 147 5.71 -25.44 17.19
CA SER A 147 4.33 -25.24 16.78
C SER A 147 4.23 -24.36 15.53
N LEU A 148 5.05 -23.30 15.43
CA LEU A 148 5.12 -22.45 14.24
C LEU A 148 5.66 -23.21 13.02
N LYS A 149 6.68 -24.05 13.19
CA LYS A 149 7.18 -24.92 12.11
C LYS A 149 6.08 -25.87 11.62
N GLN A 150 5.34 -26.46 12.54
CA GLN A 150 4.20 -27.32 12.18
C GLN A 150 3.09 -26.52 11.49
N ALA A 151 2.81 -25.30 11.96
CA ALA A 151 1.78 -24.41 11.40
C ALA A 151 2.06 -24.03 9.95
N MET A 152 3.33 -23.80 9.61
CA MET A 152 3.72 -23.35 8.26
C MET A 152 4.02 -24.53 7.31
N LYS A 153 3.96 -25.77 7.78
CA LYS A 153 4.16 -26.92 6.91
C LYS A 153 3.04 -27.05 5.88
N GLY A 154 3.39 -26.95 4.61
CA GLY A 154 2.46 -26.95 3.49
C GLY A 154 2.02 -25.53 3.07
N TYR A 155 2.59 -24.50 3.71
CA TYR A 155 2.38 -23.09 3.41
C TYR A 155 3.71 -22.36 3.16
N GLU A 156 4.68 -23.04 2.59
CA GLU A 156 6.01 -22.49 2.32
C GLU A 156 5.99 -21.34 1.29
N ASP A 157 4.89 -21.22 0.55
CA ASP A 157 4.59 -20.12 -0.39
C ASP A 157 3.94 -18.92 0.28
N LYS A 158 3.58 -19.01 1.56
CA LYS A 158 2.96 -17.94 2.34
C LYS A 158 3.97 -17.20 3.21
N LEU A 159 3.84 -15.89 3.26
CA LEU A 159 4.68 -15.06 4.12
C LEU A 159 4.10 -15.02 5.54
N PHE A 160 4.95 -15.33 6.52
CA PHE A 160 4.61 -15.21 7.94
C PHE A 160 5.72 -14.42 8.66
N ILE A 161 5.38 -13.26 9.20
CA ILE A 161 6.28 -12.46 10.03
C ILE A 161 5.90 -12.65 11.51
N ASN A 162 6.89 -12.97 12.34
CA ASN A 162 6.72 -13.07 13.77
C ASN A 162 7.13 -11.77 14.45
N CYS A 163 6.17 -11.09 15.09
CA CYS A 163 6.44 -9.97 15.96
C CYS A 163 6.73 -10.47 17.37
N MET A 164 7.97 -10.27 17.81
CA MET A 164 8.41 -10.83 19.09
C MET A 164 9.57 -10.05 19.69
N VAL A 165 9.58 -9.96 21.02
CA VAL A 165 10.70 -9.44 21.81
C VAL A 165 11.39 -10.63 22.46
N ALA A 166 12.62 -10.89 22.08
CA ALA A 166 13.42 -12.00 22.61
C ALA A 166 14.92 -11.67 22.59
N PRO A 167 15.76 -12.36 23.39
CA PRO A 167 17.21 -12.29 23.29
C PRO A 167 17.70 -12.66 21.88
N GLU A 168 18.82 -12.07 21.46
CA GLU A 168 19.35 -12.19 20.10
C GLU A 168 19.62 -13.65 19.68
N ASP A 169 20.09 -14.47 20.57
CA ASP A 169 20.33 -15.91 20.35
C ASP A 169 19.02 -16.67 20.06
N ILE A 170 17.95 -16.30 20.72
CA ILE A 170 16.61 -16.84 20.46
C ILE A 170 16.10 -16.38 19.10
N VAL A 171 16.21 -15.07 18.80
CA VAL A 171 15.85 -14.55 17.48
C VAL A 171 16.59 -15.30 16.37
N LYS A 172 17.92 -15.45 16.50
CA LYS A 172 18.74 -16.23 15.56
C LYS A 172 18.27 -17.68 15.41
N THR A 173 17.78 -18.29 16.49
CA THR A 173 17.25 -19.66 16.44
C THR A 173 16.00 -19.73 15.55
N TYR A 174 15.08 -18.77 15.68
CA TYR A 174 13.90 -18.69 14.82
C TYR A 174 14.28 -18.39 13.36
N GLU A 175 15.22 -17.46 13.15
CA GLU A 175 15.71 -17.11 11.81
C GLU A 175 16.39 -18.28 11.08
N ASN A 176 17.15 -19.11 11.79
CA ASN A 176 17.78 -20.31 11.24
C ASN A 176 16.76 -21.36 10.78
N GLU A 177 15.57 -21.32 11.34
CA GLU A 177 14.42 -22.15 10.93
C GLU A 177 13.58 -21.49 9.83
N GLY A 178 14.03 -20.35 9.29
CA GLY A 178 13.41 -19.67 8.16
C GLY A 178 12.35 -18.61 8.52
N PHE A 179 12.15 -18.32 9.80
CA PHE A 179 11.20 -17.30 10.22
C PHE A 179 11.78 -15.90 10.14
N LEU A 180 10.95 -14.93 9.72
CA LEU A 180 11.24 -13.51 9.90
C LEU A 180 10.78 -13.08 11.29
N CYS A 181 11.65 -12.34 12.00
CA CYS A 181 11.40 -11.85 13.34
C CYS A 181 11.61 -10.34 13.39
N ILE A 182 10.56 -9.58 13.68
CA ILE A 182 10.62 -8.13 13.82
C ILE A 182 10.02 -7.77 15.18
N GLU A 183 10.70 -6.93 15.94
CA GLU A 183 10.30 -6.62 17.30
C GLU A 183 9.04 -5.74 17.35
N ASP A 184 9.01 -4.69 16.55
CA ASP A 184 7.92 -3.70 16.52
C ASP A 184 6.81 -4.13 15.53
N PRO A 185 5.54 -4.19 15.98
CA PRO A 185 4.44 -4.63 15.15
C PRO A 185 4.15 -3.67 13.97
N THR A 186 4.37 -2.36 14.13
CA THR A 186 4.15 -1.41 13.04
C THR A 186 5.23 -1.53 11.96
N ARG A 187 6.48 -1.77 12.36
CA ARG A 187 7.60 -2.07 11.44
C ARG A 187 7.38 -3.38 10.68
N ALA A 188 6.81 -4.38 11.36
CA ALA A 188 6.46 -5.65 10.71
C ALA A 188 5.39 -5.46 9.63
N VAL A 189 4.40 -4.60 9.85
CA VAL A 189 3.38 -4.26 8.85
C VAL A 189 4.01 -3.54 7.66
N VAL A 190 4.89 -2.56 7.89
CA VAL A 190 5.59 -1.83 6.81
C VAL A 190 6.43 -2.79 5.96
N ALA A 191 7.19 -3.69 6.61
CA ALA A 191 7.97 -4.71 5.90
C ALA A 191 7.05 -5.66 5.10
N MET A 192 5.92 -6.07 5.65
CA MET A 192 4.91 -6.88 4.96
C MET A 192 4.34 -6.15 3.74
N SER A 193 3.96 -4.88 3.89
CA SER A 193 3.45 -4.04 2.81
C SER A 193 4.45 -3.92 1.67
N ALA A 194 5.73 -3.73 1.98
CA ALA A 194 6.80 -3.68 0.98
C ALA A 194 6.93 -4.99 0.18
N LEU A 195 6.85 -6.15 0.86
CA LEU A 195 6.92 -7.44 0.17
C LEU A 195 5.67 -7.71 -0.69
N MET A 196 4.49 -7.30 -0.24
CA MET A 196 3.26 -7.35 -1.04
C MET A 196 3.32 -6.42 -2.25
N PHE A 197 3.89 -5.21 -2.10
CA PHE A 197 4.16 -4.32 -3.23
C PHE A 197 5.08 -4.97 -4.27
N PHE A 198 6.17 -5.60 -3.84
CA PHE A 198 7.06 -6.32 -4.75
C PHE A 198 6.34 -7.50 -5.43
N GLY A 199 5.50 -8.24 -4.70
CA GLY A 199 4.70 -9.33 -5.26
C GLY A 199 3.75 -8.85 -6.35
N GLU A 200 3.07 -7.73 -6.13
CA GLU A 200 2.23 -7.08 -7.14
C GLU A 200 3.07 -6.70 -8.37
N LYS A 201 4.19 -6.00 -8.16
CA LYS A 201 5.05 -5.51 -9.24
C LYS A 201 5.73 -6.62 -10.05
N PHE A 202 6.20 -7.68 -9.42
CA PHE A 202 6.82 -8.82 -10.12
C PHE A 202 5.81 -9.59 -10.98
N ASN A 203 4.52 -9.55 -10.64
CA ASN A 203 3.45 -10.21 -11.38
C ASN A 203 2.73 -9.27 -12.37
N GLU A 204 2.97 -7.97 -12.32
CA GLU A 204 2.49 -7.06 -13.34
C GLU A 204 3.08 -7.48 -14.70
N LYS A 205 2.20 -7.92 -15.60
CA LYS A 205 2.62 -8.10 -16.99
C LYS A 205 2.98 -6.73 -17.51
N THR A 206 4.25 -6.49 -17.73
CA THR A 206 4.71 -5.31 -18.47
C THR A 206 4.02 -5.39 -19.83
N VAL A 207 2.91 -4.71 -19.98
CA VAL A 207 2.34 -4.45 -21.30
C VAL A 207 3.34 -3.51 -21.96
N ILE A 208 4.36 -4.10 -22.59
CA ILE A 208 5.16 -3.37 -23.55
C ILE A 208 4.19 -3.10 -24.71
N ASN A 209 3.38 -2.07 -24.54
CA ASN A 209 2.77 -1.47 -25.69
C ASN A 209 3.96 -1.03 -26.56
N ASN A 210 4.17 -1.69 -27.66
CA ASN A 210 5.04 -1.22 -28.72
C ASN A 210 4.41 0.07 -29.26
N PHE A 211 4.43 1.11 -28.42
CA PHE A 211 4.10 2.45 -28.88
C PHE A 211 5.14 2.81 -29.92
N ASN A 212 4.70 2.83 -31.15
CA ASN A 212 5.53 3.43 -32.17
C ASN A 212 5.70 4.89 -31.75
N LYS A 213 6.91 5.28 -31.32
CA LYS A 213 7.19 6.66 -30.90
C LYS A 213 6.67 7.71 -31.88
N ASN A 214 6.56 7.33 -33.14
CA ASN A 214 6.08 8.21 -34.20
C ASN A 214 4.57 8.48 -34.15
N ASP A 215 3.78 7.60 -33.51
CA ASP A 215 2.33 7.77 -33.42
C ASP A 215 1.91 8.81 -32.38
N PHE A 216 2.84 9.20 -31.49
CA PHE A 216 2.61 10.18 -30.43
C PHE A 216 3.48 11.44 -30.55
N LEU A 217 4.19 11.63 -31.66
CA LEU A 217 4.97 12.85 -31.88
C LEU A 217 4.03 14.02 -32.23
N VAL A 218 3.35 14.51 -31.20
CA VAL A 218 2.76 15.84 -31.27
C VAL A 218 3.92 16.85 -31.32
N LYS A 219 4.04 17.57 -32.43
CA LYS A 219 5.05 18.64 -32.52
C LYS A 219 4.70 19.75 -31.56
N ILE A 220 5.45 19.81 -30.45
CA ILE A 220 5.33 20.94 -29.51
C ILE A 220 6.07 22.11 -30.14
N PRO A 221 5.40 23.25 -30.40
CA PRO A 221 6.04 24.44 -30.95
C PRO A 221 7.13 24.95 -29.99
N ASN A 222 8.24 25.42 -30.57
CA ASN A 222 9.30 26.06 -29.75
C ASN A 222 8.93 27.51 -29.42
N LYS A 223 7.83 27.67 -28.68
CA LYS A 223 7.34 28.94 -28.16
C LYS A 223 6.77 28.76 -26.77
N LYS A 224 6.65 29.84 -26.03
CA LYS A 224 5.93 29.81 -24.76
C LYS A 224 4.45 29.57 -25.01
N LEU A 225 3.93 28.45 -24.51
CA LEU A 225 2.54 28.02 -24.74
C LEU A 225 1.62 28.65 -23.71
N ASN A 226 0.41 29.00 -24.14
CA ASN A 226 -0.71 29.34 -23.27
C ASN A 226 -1.69 28.17 -23.13
N GLU A 227 -2.76 28.32 -22.34
CA GLU A 227 -3.73 27.26 -22.05
C GLU A 227 -4.48 26.78 -23.32
N VAL A 228 -4.72 27.68 -24.29
CA VAL A 228 -5.39 27.36 -25.56
C VAL A 228 -4.45 26.51 -26.44
N ASP A 229 -3.19 26.94 -26.58
CA ASP A 229 -2.17 26.19 -27.32
C ASP A 229 -2.03 24.76 -26.74
N CYS A 230 -1.93 24.64 -25.41
CA CYS A 230 -1.82 23.34 -24.73
C CYS A 230 -3.07 22.47 -24.97
N GLY A 231 -4.27 23.04 -24.86
CA GLY A 231 -5.52 22.34 -25.11
C GLY A 231 -5.64 21.82 -26.55
N GLU A 232 -5.16 22.57 -27.54
CA GLU A 232 -5.11 22.14 -28.93
C GLU A 232 -4.14 21.00 -29.15
N ILE A 233 -2.92 21.10 -28.61
CA ILE A 233 -1.91 20.04 -28.66
C ILE A 233 -2.46 18.74 -28.05
N LEU A 234 -3.06 18.81 -26.87
CA LEU A 234 -3.62 17.64 -26.19
C LEU A 234 -4.79 17.03 -26.95
N ARG A 235 -5.67 17.86 -27.53
CA ARG A 235 -6.78 17.39 -28.37
C ARG A 235 -6.27 16.67 -29.61
N ASN A 236 -5.24 17.20 -30.26
CA ASN A 236 -4.61 16.57 -31.42
C ASN A 236 -3.89 15.27 -31.08
N ALA A 237 -3.48 15.11 -29.81
CA ALA A 237 -2.96 13.86 -29.25
C ALA A 237 -4.07 12.84 -28.88
N GLY A 238 -5.35 13.15 -29.13
CA GLY A 238 -6.48 12.27 -28.85
C GLY A 238 -6.93 12.27 -27.38
N LEU A 239 -6.43 13.19 -26.55
CA LEU A 239 -6.84 13.28 -25.16
C LEU A 239 -8.20 13.99 -25.02
N PRO A 240 -9.08 13.54 -24.11
CA PRO A 240 -10.36 14.18 -23.84
C PRO A 240 -10.15 15.51 -23.11
N ILE A 241 -10.32 16.61 -23.84
CA ILE A 241 -10.18 17.97 -23.31
C ILE A 241 -11.56 18.62 -23.18
N VAL A 242 -11.79 19.26 -22.02
CA VAL A 242 -13.00 20.01 -21.75
C VAL A 242 -13.24 21.03 -22.86
N LYS A 243 -14.49 21.14 -23.33
CA LYS A 243 -14.87 22.11 -24.34
C LYS A 243 -14.59 23.52 -23.81
N SER A 244 -13.86 24.31 -24.58
CA SER A 244 -13.49 25.68 -24.24
C SER A 244 -13.65 26.59 -25.46
N PHE A 245 -13.88 27.84 -25.20
CA PHE A 245 -14.04 28.88 -26.21
C PHE A 245 -13.07 30.02 -25.90
N LEU A 246 -12.31 30.44 -26.90
CA LEU A 246 -11.50 31.64 -26.79
C LEU A 246 -12.39 32.84 -27.20
N ILE A 247 -12.46 33.85 -26.33
CA ILE A 247 -13.19 35.08 -26.57
C ILE A 247 -12.26 36.29 -26.49
N HIS A 248 -12.42 37.22 -27.36
CA HIS A 248 -11.62 38.45 -27.43
C HIS A 248 -12.41 39.66 -26.93
N THR A 249 -13.72 39.62 -27.02
CA THR A 249 -14.62 40.73 -26.61
C THR A 249 -15.82 40.19 -25.83
N ALA A 250 -16.37 41.02 -24.95
CA ALA A 250 -17.57 40.68 -24.20
C ALA A 250 -18.79 40.44 -25.11
N GLY A 251 -18.82 41.02 -26.31
CA GLY A 251 -19.92 40.84 -27.27
C GLY A 251 -20.02 39.42 -27.85
N GLU A 252 -18.97 38.59 -27.70
CA GLU A 252 -18.97 37.21 -28.16
C GLU A 252 -19.62 36.24 -27.15
N LEU A 253 -19.80 36.65 -25.90
CA LEU A 253 -20.37 35.83 -24.81
C LEU A 253 -21.75 35.27 -25.11
N PRO A 254 -22.75 36.06 -25.63
CA PRO A 254 -24.11 35.55 -25.85
C PRO A 254 -24.17 34.35 -26.81
N SER A 255 -23.21 34.23 -27.73
CA SER A 255 -23.17 33.11 -28.67
C SER A 255 -22.67 31.78 -28.05
N ILE A 256 -22.04 31.85 -26.87
CA ILE A 256 -21.43 30.71 -26.17
C ILE A 256 -22.39 30.16 -25.11
N PHE A 257 -23.16 31.04 -24.47
CA PHE A 257 -24.17 30.66 -23.49
C PHE A 257 -25.36 30.02 -24.20
N ASN A 258 -25.43 28.69 -24.20
CA ASN A 258 -26.62 27.98 -24.61
C ASN A 258 -27.65 27.98 -23.49
N GLU A 259 -28.93 27.72 -23.82
CA GLU A 259 -30.06 27.64 -22.88
C GLU A 259 -29.90 26.55 -21.80
N ASP A 260 -28.84 25.72 -21.89
CA ASP A 260 -28.50 24.72 -20.91
C ASP A 260 -27.98 25.37 -19.62
N ASN A 261 -28.44 24.88 -18.48
CA ASN A 261 -28.11 25.34 -17.11
C ASN A 261 -26.63 25.06 -16.74
N ASN A 262 -25.73 25.21 -17.70
CA ASN A 262 -24.31 24.94 -17.53
C ASN A 262 -23.62 26.06 -16.73
N LYS A 263 -22.73 25.68 -15.87
CA LYS A 263 -21.82 26.60 -15.18
C LYS A 263 -20.54 26.75 -15.97
N TYR A 264 -20.11 27.94 -16.20
CA TYR A 264 -18.90 28.25 -16.93
C TYR A 264 -17.81 28.77 -16.00
N VAL A 265 -16.56 28.57 -16.40
CA VAL A 265 -15.39 29.16 -15.80
C VAL A 265 -14.72 30.06 -16.82
N MET A 266 -14.48 31.30 -16.47
CA MET A 266 -13.72 32.23 -17.31
C MET A 266 -12.31 32.37 -16.76
N LYS A 267 -11.32 32.34 -17.66
CA LYS A 267 -9.91 32.45 -17.30
C LYS A 267 -9.21 33.40 -18.26
N ILE A 268 -8.24 34.16 -17.74
CA ILE A 268 -7.33 34.93 -18.57
C ILE A 268 -6.43 33.96 -19.38
N VAL A 269 -6.27 34.23 -20.67
CA VAL A 269 -5.34 33.51 -21.53
C VAL A 269 -4.09 34.36 -21.74
N SER A 270 -2.96 33.88 -21.20
CA SER A 270 -1.66 34.54 -21.38
C SER A 270 -0.55 33.49 -21.20
N SER A 271 0.51 33.58 -22.00
CA SER A 271 1.71 32.79 -21.86
C SER A 271 2.62 33.30 -20.70
N ASP A 272 2.38 34.53 -20.22
CA ASP A 272 3.23 35.17 -19.20
C ASP A 272 2.65 35.04 -17.78
N ILE A 273 1.39 34.63 -17.67
CA ILE A 273 0.70 34.45 -16.39
C ILE A 273 0.54 32.95 -16.11
N GLN A 274 1.42 32.38 -15.27
CA GLN A 274 1.37 30.97 -14.91
C GLN A 274 0.31 30.70 -13.82
N HIS A 275 0.24 31.54 -12.78
CA HIS A 275 -0.68 31.41 -11.63
C HIS A 275 -1.84 32.39 -11.74
N LYS A 276 -2.81 32.05 -12.58
CA LYS A 276 -3.97 32.91 -12.90
C LYS A 276 -4.86 33.22 -11.67
N THR A 277 -4.95 32.27 -10.76
CA THR A 277 -5.78 32.41 -9.54
C THR A 277 -5.24 33.49 -8.61
N ASP A 278 -3.91 33.62 -8.52
CA ASP A 278 -3.25 34.56 -7.58
C ASP A 278 -3.47 36.02 -7.95
N ILE A 279 -3.76 36.27 -9.22
CA ILE A 279 -4.06 37.63 -9.76
C ILE A 279 -5.54 37.87 -10.02
N GLY A 280 -6.43 36.98 -9.56
CA GLY A 280 -7.87 37.10 -9.85
C GLY A 280 -8.26 36.78 -11.29
N GLY A 281 -7.38 36.13 -12.06
CA GLY A 281 -7.57 35.78 -13.46
C GLY A 281 -8.48 34.58 -13.73
N VAL A 282 -9.19 34.07 -12.70
CA VAL A 282 -10.16 32.96 -12.80
C VAL A 282 -11.47 33.36 -12.13
N ILE A 283 -12.56 33.29 -12.87
CA ILE A 283 -13.92 33.54 -12.36
C ILE A 283 -14.74 32.26 -12.50
N LEU A 284 -15.26 31.78 -11.37
CA LEU A 284 -16.04 30.55 -11.29
C LEU A 284 -17.54 30.81 -11.31
N ASN A 285 -18.32 29.77 -11.64
CA ASN A 285 -19.77 29.76 -11.55
C ASN A 285 -20.49 30.85 -12.37
N ILE A 286 -19.92 31.22 -13.51
CA ILE A 286 -20.59 32.12 -14.43
C ILE A 286 -21.84 31.43 -14.97
N LYS A 287 -22.97 32.12 -14.89
CA LYS A 287 -24.27 31.72 -15.44
C LYS A 287 -24.69 32.72 -16.47
N ASN A 288 -25.56 32.27 -17.37
CA ASN A 288 -26.26 33.18 -18.31
C ASN A 288 -27.18 34.13 -17.56
#